data_a54475e684e6adce0b04309fcf47dbd4
#
_entry.id   a54475e684e6adce0b04309fcf47dbd4
#
_cell.length_a   1.000
_cell.length_b   1.000
_cell.length_c   1.000
_cell.angle_alpha   90.00
_cell.angle_beta   90.00
_cell.angle_gamma   90.00
#
_symmetry.space_group_name_H-M   'P 1'
#
loop_
_entity.id
_entity.type
_entity.pdbx_description
1 polymer ?
#
loop_
_entity_poly.entity_id
_entity_poly.type
_entity_poly.pdbx_seq_one_letter_code
_entity_poly.pdbx_strand_id
1 'polypeptide(L)'
;ETYDWLGKLDPTRLVVDNSACETPTTPNFHVATDLADFHVYFLAPDNAIRWRNQIADFAKRARWMWSPHGDTVESGDEPLILSEFGSWGLPRLDRLIADTGHEPWWFTTGRHYYRPSGIQRRFAASGLDRIWPTIDDLAEATQWHQFESMQYEIGQLRRHDSITGYVVTELTDAYWEANGLLDPMRGPKAYHDRLPALLSPDAIHADLRQRDFYGGDDLTAEVSLAGYGPPSTGGEVRWSLEVGGAVALEGRLGIDAWPEQGTIALDSLTIPIPQVDAVADAHLRLTATEADGRVRASDELRLAILPATARRTAAPLRVAIHDPLDIWGIGVRLSEMGHEIVDADSADLIVASELTDAIVNRMDAGGRALILVRSRGAIPENHDLARRVGIHLRRLAHSGWPGQRSPWEGDWVSSWSWILPKEFAGLPERNPLDFAYEAVLPDHVLLGHDPERHRQEVTAGMFVGWVHTPAALIWEFLQGRGSVTLTTFRVAPES
;
A
#
# COMPACT_ATOMS: atom_id res chain seq x y z
N GLU A 1 37.65 9.66 -9.21
CA GLU A 1 38.70 8.97 -10.01
C GLU A 1 38.13 8.01 -11.06
N THR A 2 37.30 7.02 -10.69
CA THR A 2 36.70 6.08 -11.68
C THR A 2 35.77 6.79 -12.64
N TYR A 3 34.93 7.69 -12.16
CA TYR A 3 34.07 8.54 -12.98
C TYR A 3 34.87 9.32 -14.01
N ASP A 4 35.89 10.07 -13.58
CA ASP A 4 36.75 10.86 -14.47
C ASP A 4 37.53 10.00 -15.49
N TRP A 5 37.92 8.79 -15.06
CA TRP A 5 38.64 7.87 -15.93
C TRP A 5 37.71 7.30 -17.01
N LEU A 6 36.48 6.94 -16.68
CA LEU A 6 35.48 6.44 -17.62
C LEU A 6 35.09 7.52 -18.63
N GLY A 7 34.85 8.76 -18.20
CA GLY A 7 34.51 9.86 -19.06
C GLY A 7 35.64 10.21 -20.05
N LYS A 8 36.92 9.99 -19.66
CA LYS A 8 38.08 10.15 -20.58
C LYS A 8 38.20 8.97 -21.53
N LEU A 9 37.84 7.77 -21.10
CA LEU A 9 37.92 6.56 -21.92
C LEU A 9 36.85 6.53 -23.01
N ASP A 10 35.62 6.95 -22.66
CA ASP A 10 34.50 7.02 -23.60
C ASP A 10 33.67 8.30 -23.33
N PRO A 11 34.01 9.43 -23.94
CA PRO A 11 33.30 10.70 -23.77
C PRO A 11 31.94 10.75 -24.48
N THR A 12 31.51 9.65 -25.10
CA THR A 12 30.23 9.58 -25.83
C THR A 12 29.08 9.01 -24.96
N ARG A 13 29.40 8.54 -23.76
CA ARG A 13 28.41 7.95 -22.82
C ARG A 13 28.38 8.71 -21.51
N LEU A 14 27.17 8.78 -20.96
CA LEU A 14 26.95 9.31 -19.61
C LEU A 14 27.46 8.29 -18.59
N VAL A 15 28.01 8.80 -17.49
CA VAL A 15 28.55 7.99 -16.39
C VAL A 15 27.75 8.25 -15.13
N VAL A 16 27.25 7.18 -14.52
CA VAL A 16 26.62 7.20 -13.19
C VAL A 16 27.62 6.64 -12.18
N ASP A 17 27.95 7.43 -11.17
CA ASP A 17 28.96 7.05 -10.17
C ASP A 17 28.39 6.07 -9.12
N ASN A 18 27.09 6.10 -8.90
CA ASN A 18 26.38 5.26 -7.96
C ASN A 18 24.91 5.14 -8.31
N SER A 19 24.33 3.96 -8.14
CA SER A 19 22.92 3.69 -8.39
C SER A 19 22.44 2.59 -7.43
N ALA A 20 21.68 2.95 -6.41
CA ALA A 20 21.10 2.02 -5.44
C ALA A 20 20.06 2.69 -4.53
N CYS A 21 19.51 1.91 -3.58
CA CYS A 21 18.63 2.42 -2.55
C CYS A 21 19.39 3.24 -1.51
N GLU A 22 18.88 4.41 -1.18
CA GLU A 22 19.30 5.13 0.02
C GLU A 22 18.62 4.48 1.24
N THR A 23 19.39 4.16 2.26
CA THR A 23 18.86 3.65 3.53
C THR A 23 19.62 4.28 4.71
N PRO A 24 19.01 4.36 5.90
CA PRO A 24 19.69 4.88 7.09
C PRO A 24 20.97 4.12 7.49
N THR A 25 21.09 2.85 7.07
CA THR A 25 22.24 1.99 7.40
C THR A 25 23.23 1.84 6.25
N THR A 26 22.80 2.18 5.04
CA THR A 26 23.61 2.14 3.83
C THR A 26 23.34 3.43 3.06
N PRO A 27 23.93 4.54 3.49
CA PRO A 27 23.74 5.82 2.80
C PRO A 27 24.24 5.71 1.37
N ASN A 28 23.43 6.18 0.45
CA ASN A 28 23.69 6.14 -0.96
C ASN A 28 23.55 7.55 -1.50
N PHE A 29 24.62 8.08 -2.12
CA PHE A 29 24.68 9.44 -2.59
C PHE A 29 25.63 9.56 -3.77
N HIS A 30 25.45 10.59 -4.57
CA HIS A 30 26.37 10.94 -5.66
C HIS A 30 27.53 11.81 -5.17
N VAL A 31 28.70 11.62 -5.77
CA VAL A 31 29.87 12.48 -5.62
C VAL A 31 30.06 13.31 -6.88
N ALA A 32 30.09 12.66 -8.05
CA ALA A 32 30.14 13.29 -9.37
C ALA A 32 29.46 12.34 -10.35
N THR A 33 28.40 12.79 -11.00
CA THR A 33 27.58 11.96 -11.88
C THR A 33 27.01 12.77 -13.04
N ASP A 34 26.78 12.14 -14.19
CA ASP A 34 26.06 12.75 -15.31
C ASP A 34 24.54 12.61 -15.18
N LEU A 35 24.08 11.62 -14.40
CA LEU A 35 22.68 11.35 -14.10
C LEU A 35 22.53 11.13 -12.59
N ALA A 36 21.60 11.81 -11.95
CA ALA A 36 21.25 11.54 -10.56
C ALA A 36 20.24 10.40 -10.49
N ASP A 37 20.74 9.21 -10.15
CA ASP A 37 20.01 7.95 -10.23
C ASP A 37 19.86 7.28 -8.87
N PHE A 38 18.63 6.84 -8.57
CA PHE A 38 18.31 6.14 -7.32
C PHE A 38 17.34 4.98 -7.55
N HIS A 39 17.36 4.05 -6.61
CA HIS A 39 16.36 2.98 -6.46
C HIS A 39 15.46 3.29 -5.28
N VAL A 40 14.13 3.21 -5.45
CA VAL A 40 13.16 3.45 -4.38
C VAL A 40 12.11 2.34 -4.38
N TYR A 41 11.97 1.65 -3.24
CA TYR A 41 11.01 0.56 -3.08
C TYR A 41 10.13 0.79 -1.85
N PHE A 42 9.08 1.55 -2.02
CA PHE A 42 8.04 1.81 -1.02
C PHE A 42 6.69 1.46 -1.60
N LEU A 43 6.25 0.26 -1.31
CA LEU A 43 5.04 -0.31 -1.90
C LEU A 43 3.79 0.44 -1.48
N ALA A 44 2.91 0.72 -2.41
CA ALA A 44 1.60 1.28 -2.15
C ALA A 44 0.53 0.16 -2.11
N PRO A 45 -0.51 0.31 -1.26
CA PRO A 45 -0.86 1.50 -0.48
C PRO A 45 -0.12 1.66 0.84
N ASP A 46 0.53 0.61 1.38
CA ASP A 46 1.12 0.58 2.73
C ASP A 46 2.09 1.74 2.98
N ASN A 47 2.84 2.14 1.95
CA ASN A 47 3.82 3.21 1.99
C ASN A 47 3.51 4.36 1.03
N ALA A 48 2.27 4.55 0.62
CA ALA A 48 1.91 5.55 -0.38
C ALA A 48 2.36 6.97 0.01
N ILE A 49 2.14 7.37 1.26
CA ILE A 49 2.58 8.67 1.78
C ILE A 49 4.11 8.78 1.74
N ARG A 50 4.82 7.71 2.12
CA ARG A 50 6.29 7.69 2.10
C ARG A 50 6.83 7.80 0.68
N TRP A 51 6.25 7.06 -0.28
CA TRP A 51 6.57 7.17 -1.69
C TRP A 51 6.39 8.61 -2.19
N ARG A 52 5.21 9.19 -1.97
CA ARG A 52 4.90 10.57 -2.37
C ARG A 52 5.93 11.56 -1.86
N ASN A 53 6.26 11.49 -0.56
CA ASN A 53 7.22 12.40 0.07
C ASN A 53 8.63 12.21 -0.48
N GLN A 54 9.09 10.96 -0.63
CA GLN A 54 10.42 10.66 -1.17
C GLN A 54 10.57 11.15 -2.62
N ILE A 55 9.55 10.93 -3.46
CA ILE A 55 9.56 11.40 -4.85
C ILE A 55 9.50 12.93 -4.94
N ALA A 56 8.72 13.57 -4.08
CA ALA A 56 8.68 15.04 -4.01
C ALA A 56 10.01 15.65 -3.57
N ASP A 57 10.74 15.01 -2.65
CA ASP A 57 12.07 15.42 -2.22
C ASP A 57 13.11 15.15 -3.32
N PHE A 58 13.05 14.00 -3.97
CA PHE A 58 13.88 13.66 -5.12
C PHE A 58 13.71 14.68 -6.24
N ALA A 59 12.48 15.02 -6.60
CA ALA A 59 12.17 16.01 -7.64
C ALA A 59 12.72 17.41 -7.33
N LYS A 60 12.92 17.76 -6.07
CA LYS A 60 13.51 19.04 -5.60
C LYS A 60 15.01 19.00 -5.46
N ARG A 61 15.67 17.91 -5.88
CA ARG A 61 17.13 17.72 -5.73
C ARG A 61 17.57 17.85 -4.29
N ALA A 62 16.90 17.11 -3.38
CA ALA A 62 17.15 17.18 -1.96
C ALA A 62 18.61 16.85 -1.60
N ARG A 63 19.13 17.48 -0.55
CA ARG A 63 20.55 17.39 -0.16
C ARG A 63 21.03 15.95 0.13
N TRP A 64 20.13 15.04 0.54
CA TRP A 64 20.48 13.65 0.79
C TRP A 64 20.98 12.89 -0.45
N MET A 65 20.68 13.37 -1.66
CA MET A 65 21.14 12.79 -2.93
C MET A 65 22.65 12.92 -3.13
N TRP A 66 23.29 13.82 -2.40
CA TRP A 66 24.69 14.22 -2.61
C TRP A 66 25.56 13.93 -1.39
N SER A 67 26.84 13.68 -1.65
CA SER A 67 27.83 13.37 -0.61
C SER A 67 27.79 14.38 0.55
N PRO A 68 27.69 13.90 1.81
CA PRO A 68 27.77 14.76 2.98
C PRO A 68 29.19 15.19 3.34
N HIS A 69 30.22 14.71 2.61
CA HIS A 69 31.62 14.87 2.95
C HIS A 69 32.26 16.12 2.37
N GLY A 70 31.53 16.90 1.59
CA GLY A 70 32.06 18.14 0.97
C GLY A 70 32.93 17.91 -0.26
N ASP A 71 32.86 16.73 -0.85
CA ASP A 71 33.57 16.32 -2.06
C ASP A 71 32.66 16.23 -3.29
N THR A 72 31.44 16.70 -3.19
CA THR A 72 30.44 16.71 -4.26
C THR A 72 30.82 17.69 -5.38
N VAL A 73 30.67 17.21 -6.62
CA VAL A 73 30.73 17.99 -7.85
C VAL A 73 29.38 17.87 -8.54
N GLU A 74 28.47 18.78 -8.24
CA GLU A 74 27.12 18.83 -8.80
C GLU A 74 27.01 20.02 -9.79
N SER A 75 26.36 19.83 -10.94
CA SER A 75 26.01 20.89 -11.87
C SER A 75 24.68 21.55 -11.49
N GLY A 76 23.81 20.82 -10.80
CA GLY A 76 22.48 21.27 -10.42
C GLY A 76 21.41 21.05 -11.50
N ASP A 77 21.79 20.52 -12.66
CA ASP A 77 20.91 20.20 -13.79
C ASP A 77 21.03 18.75 -14.27
N GLU A 78 21.71 17.88 -13.51
CA GLU A 78 21.77 16.45 -13.81
C GLU A 78 20.35 15.90 -13.99
N PRO A 79 20.07 15.14 -15.08
CA PRO A 79 18.79 14.49 -15.25
C PRO A 79 18.48 13.55 -14.05
N LEU A 80 17.28 13.68 -13.47
CA LEU A 80 16.85 12.81 -12.39
C LEU A 80 16.23 11.53 -12.97
N ILE A 81 16.75 10.39 -12.59
CA ILE A 81 16.27 9.08 -13.03
C ILE A 81 16.04 8.18 -11.83
N LEU A 82 14.90 7.48 -11.84
CA LEU A 82 14.64 6.39 -10.92
C LEU A 82 14.81 5.08 -11.69
N SER A 83 16.00 4.50 -11.64
CA SER A 83 16.31 3.32 -12.48
C SER A 83 15.81 2.01 -11.93
N GLU A 84 15.33 1.99 -10.67
CA GLU A 84 14.61 0.83 -10.13
C GLU A 84 13.51 1.24 -9.17
N PHE A 85 12.33 0.72 -9.41
CA PHE A 85 11.20 0.68 -8.47
C PHE A 85 10.23 -0.41 -8.91
N GLY A 86 9.31 -0.79 -8.04
CA GLY A 86 8.30 -1.76 -8.39
C GLY A 86 7.71 -2.44 -7.18
N SER A 87 6.72 -3.25 -7.43
CA SER A 87 5.94 -4.01 -6.46
C SER A 87 5.82 -5.46 -6.88
N TRP A 88 5.55 -6.36 -5.92
CA TRP A 88 5.38 -7.78 -6.23
C TRP A 88 3.93 -8.12 -6.57
N GLY A 89 3.77 -9.08 -7.51
CA GLY A 89 2.53 -9.79 -7.79
C GLY A 89 2.88 -11.22 -8.12
N LEU A 90 2.45 -12.17 -7.29
CA LEU A 90 2.84 -13.57 -7.40
C LEU A 90 2.44 -14.16 -8.76
N PRO A 91 3.30 -14.95 -9.41
CA PRO A 91 2.92 -15.69 -10.61
C PRO A 91 1.97 -16.83 -10.26
N ARG A 92 1.13 -17.23 -11.21
CA ARG A 92 0.23 -18.37 -11.04
C ARG A 92 1.01 -19.67 -10.97
N LEU A 93 0.74 -20.50 -9.97
CA LEU A 93 1.44 -21.77 -9.75
C LEU A 93 1.06 -22.83 -10.80
N ASP A 94 -0.20 -22.85 -11.26
CA ASP A 94 -0.65 -23.78 -12.29
C ASP A 94 0.22 -23.67 -13.56
N ARG A 95 0.57 -22.45 -13.97
CA ARG A 95 1.45 -22.21 -15.12
C ARG A 95 2.89 -22.63 -14.86
N LEU A 96 3.42 -22.36 -13.66
CA LEU A 96 4.80 -22.71 -13.32
C LEU A 96 5.03 -24.22 -13.20
N ILE A 97 3.97 -24.97 -12.89
CA ILE A 97 4.03 -26.43 -12.67
C ILE A 97 3.56 -27.21 -13.89
N ALA A 98 2.79 -26.61 -14.79
CA ALA A 98 2.14 -27.29 -15.93
C ALA A 98 3.10 -28.11 -16.77
N ASP A 99 4.27 -27.58 -17.10
CA ASP A 99 5.23 -28.24 -18.00
C ASP A 99 6.02 -29.36 -17.32
N THR A 100 6.21 -29.31 -16.01
CA THR A 100 7.08 -30.23 -15.27
C THR A 100 6.31 -31.15 -14.32
N GLY A 101 5.08 -30.81 -13.98
CA GLY A 101 4.27 -31.54 -12.99
C GLY A 101 4.77 -31.45 -11.55
N HIS A 102 5.78 -30.60 -11.28
CA HIS A 102 6.36 -30.39 -9.96
C HIS A 102 6.87 -28.96 -9.81
N GLU A 103 7.14 -28.55 -8.55
CA GLU A 103 7.74 -27.25 -8.27
C GLU A 103 9.06 -27.07 -9.03
N PRO A 104 9.30 -25.91 -9.69
CA PRO A 104 10.58 -25.61 -10.33
C PRO A 104 11.76 -25.73 -9.36
N TRP A 105 12.93 -26.09 -9.86
CA TRP A 105 14.13 -26.26 -9.03
C TRP A 105 14.47 -25.00 -8.21
N TRP A 106 14.20 -23.84 -8.75
CA TRP A 106 14.51 -22.57 -8.10
C TRP A 106 13.57 -22.25 -6.92
N PHE A 107 12.46 -22.98 -6.72
CA PHE A 107 11.58 -22.80 -5.56
C PHE A 107 12.32 -22.99 -4.23
N THR A 108 13.42 -23.72 -4.22
CA THR A 108 14.27 -23.93 -3.04
C THR A 108 15.37 -22.90 -2.91
N THR A 109 15.54 -21.98 -3.88
CA THR A 109 16.54 -20.91 -3.84
C THR A 109 16.03 -19.69 -3.09
N GLY A 110 16.92 -18.72 -2.86
CA GLY A 110 16.58 -17.52 -2.11
C GLY A 110 16.69 -17.70 -0.60
N ARG A 111 16.43 -16.62 0.11
CA ARG A 111 16.44 -16.63 1.56
C ARG A 111 15.18 -17.28 2.12
N HIS A 112 15.29 -17.84 3.31
CA HIS A 112 14.26 -18.66 3.93
C HIS A 112 12.85 -18.01 3.90
N TYR A 113 12.74 -16.71 4.17
CA TYR A 113 11.47 -16.00 4.34
C TYR A 113 10.84 -15.47 3.05
N TYR A 114 11.45 -15.66 1.88
CA TYR A 114 10.80 -15.39 0.58
C TYR A 114 10.92 -16.53 -0.43
N ARG A 115 11.39 -17.70 0.03
CA ARG A 115 11.51 -18.90 -0.81
C ARG A 115 10.14 -19.42 -1.20
N PRO A 116 9.88 -19.68 -2.50
CA PRO A 116 8.57 -20.16 -2.97
C PRO A 116 8.16 -21.54 -2.45
N SER A 117 9.10 -22.48 -2.28
CA SER A 117 8.77 -23.86 -1.93
C SER A 117 7.88 -23.98 -0.69
N GLY A 118 6.84 -24.82 -0.79
CA GLY A 118 5.87 -25.02 0.28
C GLY A 118 4.80 -23.93 0.41
N ILE A 119 4.67 -23.04 -0.56
CA ILE A 119 3.65 -21.98 -0.55
C ILE A 119 2.23 -22.53 -0.42
N GLN A 120 1.88 -23.64 -1.11
CA GLN A 120 0.55 -24.25 -1.01
C GLN A 120 0.22 -24.65 0.43
N ARG A 121 1.19 -25.24 1.14
CA ARG A 121 1.02 -25.61 2.55
C ARG A 121 0.84 -24.37 3.42
N ARG A 122 1.65 -23.32 3.20
CA ARG A 122 1.52 -22.05 3.96
C ARG A 122 0.19 -21.37 3.70
N PHE A 123 -0.27 -21.36 2.45
CA PHE A 123 -1.59 -20.84 2.07
C PHE A 123 -2.72 -21.52 2.85
N ALA A 124 -2.75 -22.87 2.84
CA ALA A 124 -3.74 -23.63 3.57
C ALA A 124 -3.64 -23.46 5.09
N ALA A 125 -2.42 -23.52 5.64
CA ALA A 125 -2.19 -23.35 7.08
C ALA A 125 -2.64 -21.98 7.60
N SER A 126 -2.41 -20.91 6.80
CA SER A 126 -2.84 -19.56 7.14
C SER A 126 -4.33 -19.31 6.95
N GLY A 127 -5.09 -20.28 6.43
CA GLY A 127 -6.52 -20.16 6.22
C GLY A 127 -6.93 -19.15 5.16
N LEU A 128 -6.05 -18.88 4.20
CA LEU A 128 -6.29 -17.93 3.12
C LEU A 128 -7.32 -18.45 2.10
N ASP A 129 -7.59 -19.75 2.10
CA ASP A 129 -8.68 -20.39 1.36
C ASP A 129 -10.10 -19.90 1.78
N ARG A 130 -10.21 -19.22 2.90
CA ARG A 130 -11.45 -18.52 3.31
C ARG A 130 -11.70 -17.23 2.53
N ILE A 131 -10.67 -16.71 1.86
CA ILE A 131 -10.71 -15.46 1.10
C ILE A 131 -10.56 -15.76 -0.40
N TRP A 132 -9.52 -16.51 -0.76
CA TRP A 132 -9.21 -16.91 -2.13
C TRP A 132 -9.42 -18.44 -2.28
N PRO A 133 -10.34 -18.88 -3.13
CA PRO A 133 -10.63 -20.31 -3.30
C PRO A 133 -9.39 -21.16 -3.60
N THR A 134 -8.45 -20.61 -4.40
CA THR A 134 -7.20 -21.26 -4.74
C THR A 134 -6.00 -20.34 -4.56
N ILE A 135 -4.80 -20.92 -4.58
CA ILE A 135 -3.55 -20.14 -4.57
C ILE A 135 -3.38 -19.30 -5.82
N ASP A 136 -3.98 -19.70 -6.94
CA ASP A 136 -3.91 -18.98 -8.20
C ASP A 136 -4.86 -17.77 -8.20
N ASP A 137 -6.00 -17.84 -7.48
CA ASP A 137 -6.86 -16.69 -7.21
C ASP A 137 -6.12 -15.66 -6.33
N LEU A 138 -5.37 -16.12 -5.32
CA LEU A 138 -4.50 -15.25 -4.53
C LEU A 138 -3.43 -14.62 -5.42
N ALA A 139 -2.77 -15.39 -6.27
CA ALA A 139 -1.73 -14.88 -7.17
C ALA A 139 -2.29 -13.79 -8.08
N GLU A 140 -3.45 -14.00 -8.70
CA GLU A 140 -4.11 -13.01 -9.53
C GLU A 140 -4.48 -11.74 -8.75
N ALA A 141 -5.00 -11.88 -7.54
CA ALA A 141 -5.32 -10.75 -6.67
C ALA A 141 -4.06 -9.93 -6.32
N THR A 142 -2.92 -10.60 -6.04
CA THR A 142 -1.65 -9.90 -5.80
C THR A 142 -1.10 -9.21 -7.06
N GLN A 143 -1.38 -9.73 -8.25
CA GLN A 143 -1.00 -9.07 -9.50
C GLN A 143 -1.79 -7.79 -9.72
N TRP A 144 -3.10 -7.78 -9.46
CA TRP A 144 -3.89 -6.54 -9.53
C TRP A 144 -3.43 -5.52 -8.49
N HIS A 145 -3.08 -5.95 -7.29
CA HIS A 145 -2.49 -5.08 -6.27
C HIS A 145 -1.14 -4.51 -6.73
N GLN A 146 -0.29 -5.31 -7.40
CA GLN A 146 0.95 -4.84 -8.04
C GLN A 146 0.66 -3.74 -9.07
N PHE A 147 -0.38 -3.93 -9.91
CA PHE A 147 -0.76 -2.94 -10.91
C PHE A 147 -1.20 -1.61 -10.28
N GLU A 148 -2.06 -1.65 -9.26
CA GLU A 148 -2.52 -0.44 -8.55
C GLU A 148 -1.36 0.30 -7.87
N SER A 149 -0.40 -0.44 -7.30
CA SER A 149 0.82 0.13 -6.73
C SER A 149 1.64 0.84 -7.80
N MET A 150 1.95 0.16 -8.93
CA MET A 150 2.71 0.75 -10.04
C MET A 150 2.00 1.96 -10.66
N GLN A 151 0.67 1.90 -10.79
CA GLN A 151 -0.11 3.04 -11.31
C GLN A 151 0.05 4.27 -10.42
N TYR A 152 -0.03 4.09 -9.11
CA TYR A 152 0.21 5.16 -8.15
C TYR A 152 1.65 5.66 -8.22
N GLU A 153 2.63 4.76 -8.19
CA GLU A 153 4.05 5.08 -8.21
C GLU A 153 4.45 5.87 -9.47
N ILE A 154 4.06 5.39 -10.64
CA ILE A 154 4.31 6.05 -11.93
C ILE A 154 3.56 7.38 -12.01
N GLY A 155 2.33 7.44 -11.53
CA GLY A 155 1.55 8.67 -11.47
C GLY A 155 2.27 9.75 -10.68
N GLN A 156 2.81 9.42 -9.50
CA GLN A 156 3.57 10.37 -8.68
C GLN A 156 4.88 10.81 -9.36
N LEU A 157 5.62 9.91 -10.02
CA LEU A 157 6.82 10.25 -10.79
C LEU A 157 6.50 11.25 -11.90
N ARG A 158 5.46 10.98 -12.67
CA ARG A 158 5.10 11.77 -13.87
C ARG A 158 4.42 13.11 -13.57
N ARG A 159 4.23 13.45 -12.31
CA ARG A 159 3.79 14.79 -11.88
C ARG A 159 4.95 15.81 -11.79
N HIS A 160 6.19 15.37 -11.94
CA HIS A 160 7.38 16.20 -11.73
C HIS A 160 8.22 16.33 -12.99
N ASP A 161 8.31 17.53 -13.57
CA ASP A 161 9.11 17.82 -14.77
C ASP A 161 10.59 17.54 -14.58
N SER A 162 11.10 17.66 -13.36
CA SER A 162 12.51 17.45 -13.06
C SER A 162 12.92 15.97 -13.14
N ILE A 163 11.96 15.03 -13.05
CA ILE A 163 12.20 13.60 -13.19
C ILE A 163 12.09 13.24 -14.67
N THR A 164 13.22 12.96 -15.29
CA THR A 164 13.32 12.78 -16.74
C THR A 164 13.16 11.33 -17.20
N GLY A 165 13.24 10.36 -16.27
CA GLY A 165 13.09 8.96 -16.62
C GLY A 165 12.88 8.06 -15.42
N TYR A 166 12.33 6.88 -15.70
CA TYR A 166 12.16 5.80 -14.72
C TYR A 166 12.22 4.43 -15.41
N VAL A 167 12.61 3.40 -14.65
CA VAL A 167 12.64 2.02 -15.10
C VAL A 167 11.92 1.15 -14.08
N VAL A 168 10.90 0.43 -14.54
CA VAL A 168 10.18 -0.53 -13.69
C VAL A 168 11.03 -1.79 -13.53
N THR A 169 11.22 -2.24 -12.32
CA THR A 169 11.86 -3.49 -11.99
C THR A 169 10.79 -4.54 -11.76
N GLU A 170 10.61 -5.56 -12.67
CA GLU A 170 11.45 -5.79 -13.87
C GLU A 170 10.61 -6.31 -15.06
N LEU A 171 11.23 -6.70 -16.17
CA LEU A 171 10.48 -7.22 -17.33
C LEU A 171 9.83 -8.57 -17.03
N THR A 172 10.57 -9.51 -16.43
CA THR A 172 10.06 -10.83 -16.04
C THR A 172 10.41 -11.11 -14.60
N ASP A 173 9.55 -11.82 -13.88
CA ASP A 173 9.92 -12.34 -12.57
C ASP A 173 11.23 -13.12 -12.65
N ALA A 174 12.10 -12.97 -11.66
CA ALA A 174 13.41 -13.61 -11.59
C ALA A 174 13.52 -14.55 -10.40
N TYR A 175 13.37 -15.85 -10.62
CA TYR A 175 13.34 -16.86 -9.56
C TYR A 175 12.24 -16.58 -8.53
N TRP A 176 12.63 -16.21 -7.31
CA TRP A 176 11.72 -15.90 -6.21
C TRP A 176 11.27 -14.43 -6.19
N GLU A 177 11.92 -13.55 -6.94
CA GLU A 177 11.49 -12.16 -7.11
C GLU A 177 10.28 -12.11 -8.04
N ALA A 178 9.16 -11.62 -7.53
CA ALA A 178 7.88 -11.59 -8.24
C ALA A 178 7.45 -10.17 -8.62
N ASN A 179 8.41 -9.32 -8.97
CA ASN A 179 8.20 -7.92 -9.34
C ASN A 179 8.12 -7.67 -10.86
N GLY A 180 8.29 -8.71 -11.68
CA GLY A 180 8.21 -8.62 -13.13
C GLY A 180 6.84 -8.19 -13.65
N LEU A 181 6.83 -7.59 -14.85
CA LEU A 181 5.62 -7.31 -15.63
C LEU A 181 5.07 -8.58 -16.29
N LEU A 182 5.94 -9.58 -16.47
CA LEU A 182 5.63 -10.91 -16.94
C LEU A 182 6.03 -11.93 -15.88
N ASP A 183 5.42 -13.12 -15.92
CA ASP A 183 5.82 -14.22 -15.05
C ASP A 183 7.21 -14.82 -15.45
N PRO A 184 7.80 -15.74 -14.67
CA PRO A 184 9.10 -16.32 -14.97
C PRO A 184 9.14 -17.07 -16.33
N MET A 185 7.99 -17.51 -16.83
CA MET A 185 7.85 -18.19 -18.13
C MET A 185 7.53 -17.19 -19.26
N ARG A 186 7.66 -15.88 -19.01
CA ARG A 186 7.30 -14.78 -19.91
C ARG A 186 5.82 -14.74 -20.28
N GLY A 187 4.96 -15.31 -19.45
CA GLY A 187 3.53 -15.23 -19.61
C GLY A 187 2.99 -13.90 -19.05
N PRO A 188 1.94 -13.33 -19.66
CA PRO A 188 1.33 -12.10 -19.18
C PRO A 188 0.74 -12.30 -17.78
N LYS A 189 0.93 -11.32 -16.91
CA LYS A 189 0.18 -11.18 -15.64
C LYS A 189 -1.24 -10.64 -15.92
N ALA A 190 -2.14 -10.73 -14.95
CA ALA A 190 -3.57 -10.42 -15.09
C ALA A 190 -3.85 -9.01 -15.66
N TYR A 191 -3.00 -8.05 -15.35
CA TYR A 191 -3.12 -6.65 -15.74
C TYR A 191 -2.45 -6.30 -17.09
N HIS A 192 -1.90 -7.27 -17.82
CA HIS A 192 -1.05 -7.02 -19.00
C HIS A 192 -1.68 -6.07 -20.02
N ASP A 193 -2.96 -6.20 -20.27
CA ASP A 193 -3.68 -5.36 -21.23
C ASP A 193 -3.84 -3.90 -20.77
N ARG A 194 -3.54 -3.60 -19.51
CA ARG A 194 -3.55 -2.23 -18.95
C ARG A 194 -2.21 -1.51 -19.09
N LEU A 195 -1.10 -2.26 -19.28
CA LEU A 195 0.25 -1.70 -19.36
C LEU A 195 0.44 -0.67 -20.48
N PRO A 196 -0.11 -0.84 -21.70
CA PRO A 196 0.06 0.15 -22.76
C PRO A 196 -0.44 1.55 -22.39
N ALA A 197 -1.54 1.65 -21.65
CA ALA A 197 -2.06 2.93 -21.18
C ALA A 197 -1.19 3.52 -20.07
N LEU A 198 -0.77 2.69 -19.11
CA LEU A 198 0.07 3.12 -17.98
C LEU A 198 1.46 3.61 -18.44
N LEU A 199 2.05 2.93 -19.42
CA LEU A 199 3.41 3.20 -19.93
C LEU A 199 3.41 4.08 -21.19
N SER A 200 2.27 4.68 -21.54
CA SER A 200 2.17 5.58 -22.69
C SER A 200 3.11 6.82 -22.53
N PRO A 201 3.70 7.34 -23.62
CA PRO A 201 4.41 8.61 -23.60
C PRO A 201 3.59 9.76 -23.01
N ASP A 202 2.31 9.81 -23.33
CA ASP A 202 1.38 10.76 -22.74
C ASP A 202 0.58 10.08 -21.62
N ALA A 203 0.42 10.78 -20.50
CA ALA A 203 -0.33 10.26 -19.37
C ALA A 203 -1.17 11.36 -18.72
N ILE A 204 -2.31 10.97 -18.21
CA ILE A 204 -3.11 11.77 -17.29
C ILE A 204 -3.09 11.08 -15.94
N HIS A 205 -3.01 11.84 -14.87
CA HIS A 205 -3.03 11.32 -13.52
C HIS A 205 -3.91 12.16 -12.61
N ALA A 206 -4.77 11.48 -11.84
CA ALA A 206 -5.54 12.10 -10.77
C ALA A 206 -4.96 11.68 -9.41
N ASP A 207 -4.45 12.63 -8.64
CA ASP A 207 -3.96 12.38 -7.30
C ASP A 207 -5.05 12.62 -6.26
N LEU A 208 -5.45 11.55 -5.58
CA LEU A 208 -6.43 11.57 -4.50
C LEU A 208 -5.75 11.30 -3.17
N ARG A 209 -6.21 12.01 -2.12
CA ARG A 209 -5.71 11.81 -0.75
C ARG A 209 -6.34 10.60 -0.06
N GLN A 210 -7.49 10.16 -0.54
CA GLN A 210 -8.21 8.99 -0.05
C GLN A 210 -8.99 8.35 -1.19
N ARG A 211 -9.32 7.07 -1.08
CA ARG A 211 -10.10 6.33 -2.08
C ARG A 211 -11.34 5.66 -1.48
N ASP A 212 -11.70 6.03 -0.27
CA ASP A 212 -12.94 5.65 0.41
C ASP A 212 -13.72 6.91 0.80
N PHE A 213 -15.00 6.94 0.55
CA PHE A 213 -15.87 8.10 0.75
C PHE A 213 -17.20 7.66 1.34
N TYR A 214 -17.83 8.53 2.11
CA TYR A 214 -19.22 8.36 2.44
C TYR A 214 -20.10 9.09 1.43
N GLY A 215 -21.31 8.57 1.16
CA GLY A 215 -22.29 9.28 0.37
C GLY A 215 -22.52 10.69 0.94
N GLY A 216 -22.45 11.70 0.05
CA GLY A 216 -22.54 13.11 0.40
C GLY A 216 -21.21 13.80 0.74
N ASP A 217 -20.08 13.10 0.73
CA ASP A 217 -18.76 13.73 0.78
C ASP A 217 -18.39 14.36 -0.56
N ASP A 218 -17.35 15.20 -0.55
CA ASP A 218 -16.72 15.69 -1.77
C ASP A 218 -15.42 14.94 -2.03
N LEU A 219 -15.29 14.36 -3.22
CA LEU A 219 -14.02 13.87 -3.75
C LEU A 219 -13.26 15.07 -4.33
N THR A 220 -12.01 15.25 -3.90
CA THR A 220 -11.12 16.25 -4.50
C THR A 220 -9.92 15.54 -5.11
N ALA A 221 -9.62 15.82 -6.38
CA ALA A 221 -8.48 15.28 -7.09
C ALA A 221 -7.66 16.39 -7.76
N GLU A 222 -6.34 16.35 -7.56
CA GLU A 222 -5.39 17.15 -8.34
C GLU A 222 -5.11 16.43 -9.66
N VAL A 223 -5.39 17.08 -10.78
CA VAL A 223 -5.20 16.47 -12.11
C VAL A 223 -3.94 17.02 -12.77
N SER A 224 -3.11 16.13 -13.29
CA SER A 224 -1.92 16.48 -14.05
C SER A 224 -1.88 15.75 -15.38
N LEU A 225 -1.29 16.39 -16.38
CA LEU A 225 -1.11 15.87 -17.72
C LEU A 225 0.38 15.89 -18.07
N ALA A 226 0.97 14.72 -18.29
CA ALA A 226 2.33 14.58 -18.77
C ALA A 226 2.30 14.30 -20.28
N GLY A 227 3.12 15.02 -21.05
CA GLY A 227 3.22 14.88 -22.50
C GLY A 227 4.67 14.72 -22.94
N TYR A 228 4.93 13.63 -23.63
CA TYR A 228 6.19 13.31 -24.28
C TYR A 228 5.96 12.80 -25.71
N GLY A 229 4.72 12.83 -26.15
CA GLY A 229 4.32 12.54 -27.52
C GLY A 229 4.44 13.76 -28.45
N PRO A 230 3.93 13.68 -29.68
CA PRO A 230 3.94 14.80 -30.62
C PRO A 230 3.20 16.02 -30.05
N PRO A 231 3.69 17.24 -30.31
CA PRO A 231 3.01 18.48 -29.91
C PRO A 231 1.57 18.53 -30.42
N SER A 232 0.66 19.07 -29.61
CA SER A 232 -0.73 19.31 -30.01
C SER A 232 -1.27 20.54 -29.29
N THR A 233 -2.25 21.19 -29.92
CA THR A 233 -2.93 22.37 -29.39
C THR A 233 -4.34 22.02 -28.97
N GLY A 234 -4.64 22.34 -27.71
CA GLY A 234 -6.01 22.19 -27.19
C GLY A 234 -6.48 20.75 -26.99
N GLY A 235 -7.59 20.64 -26.34
CA GLY A 235 -8.22 19.36 -26.04
C GLY A 235 -9.12 19.44 -24.83
N GLU A 236 -9.53 18.28 -24.36
CA GLU A 236 -10.31 18.16 -23.13
C GLU A 236 -9.98 16.89 -22.37
N VAL A 237 -10.12 16.93 -21.04
CA VAL A 237 -10.25 15.75 -20.20
C VAL A 237 -11.73 15.51 -19.94
N ARG A 238 -12.23 14.37 -20.36
CA ARG A 238 -13.53 13.86 -19.90
C ARG A 238 -13.31 13.02 -18.68
N TRP A 239 -14.12 13.26 -17.65
CA TRP A 239 -14.12 12.41 -16.47
C TRP A 239 -15.53 11.85 -16.23
N SER A 240 -15.57 10.65 -15.66
CA SER A 240 -16.80 10.04 -15.16
C SER A 240 -16.58 9.37 -13.83
N LEU A 241 -17.56 9.48 -12.94
CA LEU A 241 -17.67 8.68 -11.73
C LEU A 241 -18.71 7.60 -11.98
N GLU A 242 -18.27 6.35 -12.06
CA GLU A 242 -19.14 5.18 -12.15
C GLU A 242 -19.34 4.60 -10.75
N VAL A 243 -20.57 4.25 -10.40
CA VAL A 243 -20.94 3.63 -9.12
C VAL A 243 -21.79 2.40 -9.39
N GLY A 244 -21.36 1.24 -8.89
CA GLY A 244 -22.06 -0.02 -9.12
C GLY A 244 -22.18 -0.39 -10.61
N GLY A 245 -21.22 0.06 -11.44
CA GLY A 245 -21.19 -0.22 -12.89
C GLY A 245 -22.02 0.72 -13.75
N ALA A 246 -22.59 1.79 -13.18
CA ALA A 246 -23.32 2.82 -13.93
C ALA A 246 -22.68 4.20 -13.73
N VAL A 247 -22.67 5.02 -14.80
CA VAL A 247 -22.20 6.41 -14.71
C VAL A 247 -23.18 7.20 -13.85
N ALA A 248 -22.69 7.68 -12.71
CA ALA A 248 -23.45 8.51 -11.78
C ALA A 248 -23.26 10.01 -12.06
N LEU A 249 -22.03 10.40 -12.39
CA LEU A 249 -21.64 11.79 -12.69
C LEU A 249 -20.61 11.80 -13.80
N GLU A 250 -20.57 12.88 -14.58
CA GLU A 250 -19.56 13.11 -15.59
C GLU A 250 -19.30 14.61 -15.78
N GLY A 251 -18.16 14.95 -16.34
CA GLY A 251 -17.81 16.33 -16.64
C GLY A 251 -16.55 16.46 -17.49
N ARG A 252 -16.04 17.68 -17.61
CA ARG A 252 -14.92 18.01 -18.48
C ARG A 252 -14.00 19.05 -17.87
N LEU A 253 -12.70 18.96 -18.18
CA LEU A 253 -11.70 19.99 -17.98
C LEU A 253 -11.11 20.36 -19.35
N GLY A 254 -10.84 21.66 -19.59
CA GLY A 254 -10.17 22.09 -20.79
C GLY A 254 -8.68 21.80 -20.75
N ILE A 255 -8.10 21.53 -21.91
CA ILE A 255 -6.64 21.50 -22.14
C ILE A 255 -6.32 22.61 -23.14
N ASP A 256 -5.66 23.67 -22.68
CA ASP A 256 -5.28 24.78 -23.56
C ASP A 256 -4.17 24.40 -24.54
N ALA A 257 -3.17 23.67 -24.01
CA ALA A 257 -2.07 23.12 -24.80
C ALA A 257 -1.53 21.85 -24.15
N TRP A 258 -1.13 20.88 -24.97
CA TRP A 258 -0.42 19.70 -24.51
C TRP A 258 1.04 20.07 -24.22
N PRO A 259 1.64 19.59 -23.11
CA PRO A 259 3.06 19.78 -22.89
C PRO A 259 3.85 19.05 -23.98
N GLU A 260 4.91 19.66 -24.49
CA GLU A 260 5.77 19.04 -25.51
C GLU A 260 6.75 18.05 -24.89
N GLN A 261 7.28 18.40 -23.73
CA GLN A 261 8.13 17.55 -22.89
C GLN A 261 7.98 18.03 -21.45
N GLY A 262 7.26 17.28 -20.63
CA GLY A 262 7.05 17.64 -19.25
C GLY A 262 5.60 17.47 -18.79
N THR A 263 5.25 18.15 -17.72
CA THR A 263 3.97 18.01 -17.03
C THR A 263 3.31 19.35 -16.79
N ILE A 264 2.01 19.41 -16.94
CA ILE A 264 1.18 20.56 -16.55
C ILE A 264 0.14 20.12 -15.49
N ALA A 265 -0.11 21.00 -14.53
CA ALA A 265 -1.27 20.87 -13.67
C ALA A 265 -2.50 21.40 -14.41
N LEU A 266 -3.60 20.65 -14.33
CA LEU A 266 -4.92 21.10 -14.76
C LEU A 266 -5.71 21.60 -13.56
N ASP A 267 -6.94 22.10 -13.80
CA ASP A 267 -7.85 22.43 -12.72
C ASP A 267 -8.15 21.22 -11.86
N SER A 268 -8.25 21.42 -10.54
CA SER A 268 -8.65 20.36 -9.62
C SER A 268 -10.12 19.96 -9.85
N LEU A 269 -10.39 18.66 -9.75
CA LEU A 269 -11.75 18.14 -9.73
C LEU A 269 -12.32 18.20 -8.33
N THR A 270 -13.57 18.66 -8.21
CA THR A 270 -14.39 18.45 -7.01
C THR A 270 -15.68 17.79 -7.44
N ILE A 271 -15.91 16.56 -6.96
CA ILE A 271 -17.03 15.71 -7.38
C ILE A 271 -17.84 15.35 -6.13
N PRO A 272 -19.12 15.76 -6.03
CA PRO A 272 -19.98 15.34 -4.93
C PRO A 272 -20.27 13.85 -5.03
N ILE A 273 -19.96 13.10 -3.99
CA ILE A 273 -20.18 11.65 -3.95
C ILE A 273 -21.67 11.35 -3.79
N PRO A 274 -22.26 10.54 -4.68
CA PRO A 274 -23.67 10.19 -4.60
C PRO A 274 -24.00 9.37 -3.35
N GLN A 275 -25.24 9.46 -2.88
CA GLN A 275 -25.73 8.62 -1.80
C GLN A 275 -25.86 7.17 -2.27
N VAL A 276 -25.48 6.23 -1.40
CA VAL A 276 -25.65 4.79 -1.61
C VAL A 276 -26.33 4.16 -0.40
N ASP A 277 -27.09 3.09 -0.62
CA ASP A 277 -27.77 2.36 0.45
C ASP A 277 -26.90 1.24 1.06
N ALA A 278 -25.90 0.78 0.30
CA ALA A 278 -24.92 -0.22 0.70
C ALA A 278 -23.55 0.18 0.17
N VAL A 279 -22.49 -0.46 0.69
CA VAL A 279 -21.13 -0.27 0.15
C VAL A 279 -21.12 -0.55 -1.35
N ALA A 280 -20.56 0.36 -2.12
CA ALA A 280 -20.50 0.27 -3.56
C ALA A 280 -19.05 0.45 -4.07
N ASP A 281 -18.70 -0.36 -5.07
CA ASP A 281 -17.53 -0.11 -5.89
C ASP A 281 -17.78 1.08 -6.79
N ALA A 282 -16.79 1.95 -6.90
CA ALA A 282 -16.83 3.07 -7.80
C ALA A 282 -15.50 3.21 -8.57
N HIS A 283 -15.57 3.84 -9.72
CA HIS A 283 -14.43 4.11 -10.58
C HIS A 283 -14.47 5.57 -11.04
N LEU A 284 -13.37 6.28 -10.76
CA LEU A 284 -13.12 7.58 -11.39
C LEU A 284 -12.30 7.33 -12.65
N ARG A 285 -12.90 7.63 -13.83
CA ARG A 285 -12.23 7.50 -15.12
C ARG A 285 -11.92 8.87 -15.69
N LEU A 286 -10.73 9.02 -16.25
CA LEU A 286 -10.30 10.20 -16.97
C LEU A 286 -9.84 9.79 -18.36
N THR A 287 -10.24 10.56 -19.37
CA THR A 287 -9.80 10.37 -20.75
C THR A 287 -9.43 11.72 -21.33
N ALA A 288 -8.15 11.88 -21.64
CA ALA A 288 -7.62 13.10 -22.24
C ALA A 288 -7.57 12.95 -23.77
N THR A 289 -8.19 13.89 -24.47
CA THR A 289 -8.32 13.90 -25.94
C THR A 289 -7.78 15.18 -26.52
N GLU A 290 -7.29 15.11 -27.74
CA GLU A 290 -6.98 16.29 -28.55
C GLU A 290 -8.25 16.98 -29.08
N ALA A 291 -8.09 18.15 -29.69
CA ALA A 291 -9.20 18.90 -30.26
C ALA A 291 -9.94 18.15 -31.39
N ASP A 292 -9.29 17.22 -32.08
CA ASP A 292 -9.88 16.34 -33.09
C ASP A 292 -10.60 15.12 -32.53
N GLY A 293 -10.57 14.94 -31.19
CA GLY A 293 -11.19 13.83 -30.48
C GLY A 293 -10.32 12.59 -30.33
N ARG A 294 -9.06 12.60 -30.77
CA ARG A 294 -8.12 11.50 -30.60
C ARG A 294 -7.74 11.35 -29.12
N VAL A 295 -7.95 10.15 -28.57
CA VAL A 295 -7.52 9.82 -27.20
C VAL A 295 -6.00 9.73 -27.15
N ARG A 296 -5.38 10.43 -26.20
CA ARG A 296 -3.94 10.39 -25.95
C ARG A 296 -3.57 9.73 -24.64
N ALA A 297 -4.38 9.93 -23.60
CA ALA A 297 -4.10 9.36 -22.29
C ALA A 297 -5.41 9.00 -21.59
N SER A 298 -5.36 8.00 -20.74
CA SER A 298 -6.46 7.64 -19.85
C SER A 298 -5.96 7.15 -18.51
N ASP A 299 -6.75 7.37 -17.46
CA ASP A 299 -6.52 6.86 -16.11
C ASP A 299 -7.82 6.35 -15.52
N GLU A 300 -7.76 5.36 -14.66
CA GLU A 300 -8.90 4.79 -13.96
C GLU A 300 -8.51 4.47 -12.53
N LEU A 301 -9.16 5.11 -11.58
CA LEU A 301 -8.94 4.91 -10.17
C LEU A 301 -10.14 4.19 -9.54
N ARG A 302 -9.85 3.12 -8.82
CA ARG A 302 -10.86 2.37 -8.06
C ARG A 302 -11.10 3.04 -6.72
N LEU A 303 -12.38 3.21 -6.36
CA LEU A 303 -12.85 3.89 -5.17
C LEU A 303 -13.86 2.99 -4.43
N ALA A 304 -14.10 3.28 -3.17
CA ALA A 304 -15.19 2.70 -2.40
C ALA A 304 -16.12 3.80 -1.88
N ILE A 305 -17.42 3.57 -1.97
CA ILE A 305 -18.43 4.48 -1.40
C ILE A 305 -19.21 3.73 -0.33
N LEU A 306 -19.22 4.29 0.88
CA LEU A 306 -19.97 3.77 2.01
C LEU A 306 -21.27 4.57 2.19
N PRO A 307 -22.35 3.95 2.68
CA PRO A 307 -23.55 4.69 3.04
C PRO A 307 -23.24 5.75 4.08
N ALA A 308 -23.81 6.95 3.96
CA ALA A 308 -23.67 7.99 4.96
C ALA A 308 -24.12 7.53 6.37
N THR A 309 -25.08 6.59 6.42
CA THR A 309 -25.55 5.97 7.66
C THR A 309 -24.49 5.12 8.36
N ALA A 310 -23.46 4.63 7.64
CA ALA A 310 -22.37 3.84 8.22
C ALA A 310 -21.43 4.67 9.14
N ARG A 311 -21.55 6.00 9.13
CA ARG A 311 -20.88 6.87 10.12
C ARG A 311 -21.35 6.62 11.54
N ARG A 312 -22.53 5.99 11.70
CA ARG A 312 -23.10 5.65 13.00
C ARG A 312 -23.40 4.16 13.10
N THR A 313 -23.15 3.59 14.25
CA THR A 313 -23.49 2.18 14.47
C THR A 313 -25.00 1.97 14.55
N ALA A 314 -25.45 0.89 13.92
CA ALA A 314 -26.84 0.43 14.07
C ALA A 314 -27.08 -0.31 15.41
N ALA A 315 -26.01 -0.74 16.09
CA ALA A 315 -26.06 -1.49 17.34
C ALA A 315 -25.17 -0.78 18.41
N PRO A 316 -25.69 0.27 19.07
CA PRO A 316 -24.98 0.95 20.14
C PRO A 316 -24.59 -0.01 21.27
N LEU A 317 -23.38 0.18 21.81
CA LEU A 317 -22.87 -0.53 22.98
C LEU A 317 -22.62 0.48 24.09
N ARG A 318 -22.64 0.00 25.32
CA ARG A 318 -22.08 0.73 26.48
C ARG A 318 -20.59 0.44 26.53
N VAL A 319 -19.78 1.47 26.36
CA VAL A 319 -18.34 1.35 26.18
C VAL A 319 -17.61 2.08 27.31
N ALA A 320 -16.71 1.39 27.98
CA ALA A 320 -15.74 2.04 28.87
C ALA A 320 -14.43 2.31 28.12
N ILE A 321 -13.82 3.44 28.39
CA ILE A 321 -12.56 3.84 27.75
C ILE A 321 -11.42 3.74 28.76
N HIS A 322 -10.33 3.11 28.34
CA HIS A 322 -9.05 3.13 29.03
C HIS A 322 -7.98 3.65 28.07
N ASP A 323 -7.88 4.96 27.97
CA ASP A 323 -6.88 5.66 27.16
C ASP A 323 -6.24 6.77 27.99
N PRO A 324 -5.23 6.43 28.84
CA PRO A 324 -4.71 7.36 29.84
C PRO A 324 -4.05 8.61 29.27
N LEU A 325 -3.66 8.57 28.00
CA LEU A 325 -3.05 9.72 27.31
C LEU A 325 -4.03 10.50 26.45
N ASP A 326 -5.22 9.95 26.21
CA ASP A 326 -6.27 10.50 25.33
C ASP A 326 -5.76 11.05 23.97
N ILE A 327 -4.75 10.38 23.43
CA ILE A 327 -4.05 10.86 22.22
C ILE A 327 -4.98 10.85 21.00
N TRP A 328 -5.98 9.97 20.99
CA TRP A 328 -6.82 9.74 19.80
C TRP A 328 -8.26 10.22 19.96
N GLY A 329 -8.62 10.74 21.11
CA GLY A 329 -9.99 11.15 21.38
C GLY A 329 -10.99 9.99 21.21
N ILE A 330 -10.62 8.77 21.62
CA ILE A 330 -11.40 7.53 21.39
C ILE A 330 -12.82 7.70 21.91
N GLY A 331 -12.97 8.27 23.12
CA GLY A 331 -14.28 8.46 23.74
C GLY A 331 -15.19 9.36 22.92
N VAL A 332 -14.65 10.45 22.38
CA VAL A 332 -15.42 11.39 21.53
C VAL A 332 -15.86 10.69 20.25
N ARG A 333 -14.94 10.00 19.57
CA ARG A 333 -15.23 9.29 18.29
C ARG A 333 -16.29 8.20 18.47
N LEU A 334 -16.18 7.39 19.52
CA LEU A 334 -17.17 6.33 19.79
C LEU A 334 -18.54 6.93 20.15
N SER A 335 -18.56 8.07 20.85
CA SER A 335 -19.82 8.78 21.14
C SER A 335 -20.45 9.34 19.86
N GLU A 336 -19.65 9.93 18.95
CA GLU A 336 -20.12 10.43 17.64
C GLU A 336 -20.67 9.27 16.76
N MET A 337 -20.06 8.08 16.88
CA MET A 337 -20.54 6.86 16.22
C MET A 337 -21.85 6.33 16.85
N GLY A 338 -22.27 6.85 17.99
CA GLY A 338 -23.52 6.51 18.65
C GLY A 338 -23.40 5.53 19.82
N HIS A 339 -22.19 5.20 20.29
CA HIS A 339 -21.98 4.40 21.48
C HIS A 339 -22.19 5.24 22.76
N GLU A 340 -22.62 4.59 23.84
CA GLU A 340 -22.75 5.21 25.15
C GLU A 340 -21.46 5.03 25.97
N ILE A 341 -20.84 6.10 26.41
CA ILE A 341 -19.63 6.05 27.24
C ILE A 341 -20.04 5.92 28.71
N VAL A 342 -19.57 4.86 29.36
CA VAL A 342 -19.95 4.48 30.75
C VAL A 342 -18.71 4.07 31.55
N ASP A 343 -18.91 3.85 32.87
CA ASP A 343 -17.88 3.26 33.73
C ASP A 343 -17.64 1.78 33.40
N ALA A 344 -16.41 1.29 33.67
CA ALA A 344 -15.98 -0.06 33.37
C ALA A 344 -16.91 -1.17 33.91
N ASP A 345 -17.51 -0.97 35.08
CA ASP A 345 -18.43 -1.94 35.69
C ASP A 345 -19.76 -2.08 34.95
N SER A 346 -20.18 -1.05 34.23
CA SER A 346 -21.42 -1.02 33.47
C SER A 346 -21.24 -1.29 31.99
N ALA A 347 -20.01 -1.44 31.52
CA ALA A 347 -19.67 -1.56 30.11
C ALA A 347 -19.92 -2.96 29.53
N ASP A 348 -20.42 -2.98 28.30
CA ASP A 348 -20.51 -4.19 27.47
C ASP A 348 -19.16 -4.51 26.79
N LEU A 349 -18.34 -3.44 26.58
CA LEU A 349 -17.03 -3.53 25.95
C LEU A 349 -16.08 -2.49 26.59
N ILE A 350 -14.85 -2.88 26.88
CA ILE A 350 -13.76 -1.96 27.20
C ILE A 350 -12.95 -1.72 25.94
N VAL A 351 -12.79 -0.45 25.55
CA VAL A 351 -11.85 -0.03 24.49
C VAL A 351 -10.65 0.60 25.16
N ALA A 352 -9.46 0.08 24.87
CA ALA A 352 -8.23 0.50 25.55
C ALA A 352 -7.08 0.73 24.57
N SER A 353 -6.18 1.65 24.91
CA SER A 353 -4.92 1.90 24.17
C SER A 353 -3.76 1.06 24.71
N GLU A 354 -3.94 0.36 25.84
CA GLU A 354 -2.95 -0.52 26.45
C GLU A 354 -3.62 -1.68 27.21
N LEU A 355 -2.89 -2.80 27.32
CA LEU A 355 -3.31 -3.97 28.09
C LEU A 355 -2.80 -3.84 29.53
N THR A 356 -3.72 -3.89 30.51
CA THR A 356 -3.41 -3.81 31.93
C THR A 356 -3.96 -5.01 32.70
N ASP A 357 -3.41 -5.29 33.91
CA ASP A 357 -3.93 -6.35 34.77
C ASP A 357 -5.39 -6.13 35.14
N ALA A 358 -5.85 -4.89 35.30
CA ALA A 358 -7.23 -4.58 35.60
C ALA A 358 -8.18 -5.00 34.45
N ILE A 359 -7.77 -4.77 33.21
CA ILE A 359 -8.50 -5.22 32.01
C ILE A 359 -8.52 -6.75 31.96
N VAL A 360 -7.38 -7.40 32.18
CA VAL A 360 -7.29 -8.87 32.18
C VAL A 360 -8.20 -9.47 33.25
N ASN A 361 -8.18 -8.96 34.49
CA ASN A 361 -9.06 -9.41 35.57
C ASN A 361 -10.54 -9.26 35.21
N ARG A 362 -10.91 -8.20 34.49
CA ARG A 362 -12.27 -8.00 34.01
C ARG A 362 -12.65 -9.03 32.95
N MET A 363 -11.72 -9.39 32.04
CA MET A 363 -11.96 -10.46 31.07
C MET A 363 -12.10 -11.81 31.74
N ASP A 364 -11.26 -12.12 32.74
CA ASP A 364 -11.39 -13.35 33.55
C ASP A 364 -12.77 -13.48 34.21
N ALA A 365 -13.38 -12.34 34.58
CA ALA A 365 -14.73 -12.30 35.15
C ALA A 365 -15.87 -12.34 34.09
N GLY A 366 -15.56 -12.37 32.78
CA GLY A 366 -16.53 -12.49 31.68
C GLY A 366 -16.76 -11.22 30.89
N GLY A 367 -15.90 -10.21 31.04
CA GLY A 367 -15.92 -8.98 30.23
C GLY A 367 -15.36 -9.16 28.82
N ARG A 368 -15.46 -8.11 28.03
CA ARG A 368 -14.92 -8.05 26.67
C ARG A 368 -14.03 -6.82 26.54
N ALA A 369 -12.87 -6.94 25.87
CA ALA A 369 -11.97 -5.84 25.62
C ALA A 369 -11.50 -5.79 24.17
N LEU A 370 -11.42 -4.57 23.62
CA LEU A 370 -10.76 -4.24 22.37
C LEU A 370 -9.52 -3.39 22.69
N ILE A 371 -8.34 -3.90 22.39
CA ILE A 371 -7.08 -3.20 22.60
C ILE A 371 -6.59 -2.64 21.26
N LEU A 372 -6.45 -1.34 21.19
CA LEU A 372 -5.95 -0.60 20.03
C LEU A 372 -4.42 -0.53 20.11
N VAL A 373 -3.74 -1.42 19.38
CA VAL A 373 -2.30 -1.65 19.52
C VAL A 373 -1.53 -0.79 18.52
N ARG A 374 -1.04 0.39 18.94
CA ARG A 374 -0.26 1.30 18.09
C ARG A 374 1.21 1.47 18.48
N SER A 375 1.62 0.89 19.59
CA SER A 375 2.99 0.99 20.07
C SER A 375 3.39 -0.25 20.86
N ARG A 376 4.70 -0.44 21.06
CA ARG A 376 5.20 -1.53 21.93
C ARG A 376 4.68 -1.44 23.36
N GLY A 377 4.38 -0.24 23.84
CA GLY A 377 3.83 -0.03 25.17
C GLY A 377 2.40 -0.56 25.33
N ALA A 378 1.64 -0.67 24.25
CA ALA A 378 0.26 -1.15 24.29
C ALA A 378 0.12 -2.60 24.81
N ILE A 379 1.14 -3.43 24.54
CA ILE A 379 1.25 -4.80 25.10
C ILE A 379 2.64 -4.92 25.69
N PRO A 380 2.81 -4.73 27.01
CA PRO A 380 4.12 -4.87 27.65
C PRO A 380 4.69 -6.29 27.47
N GLU A 381 5.94 -6.40 27.01
CA GLU A 381 6.60 -7.69 26.69
C GLU A 381 6.66 -8.64 27.89
N ASN A 382 6.71 -8.10 29.12
CA ASN A 382 6.73 -8.86 30.37
C ASN A 382 5.33 -9.12 30.95
N HIS A 383 4.26 -8.68 30.27
CA HIS A 383 2.89 -8.94 30.73
C HIS A 383 2.57 -10.43 30.65
N ASP A 384 1.99 -10.99 31.73
CA ASP A 384 1.76 -12.43 31.84
C ASP A 384 0.88 -13.01 30.75
N LEU A 385 -0.17 -12.29 30.33
CA LEU A 385 -1.02 -12.70 29.22
C LEU A 385 -0.24 -12.75 27.91
N ALA A 386 0.55 -11.70 27.60
CA ALA A 386 1.35 -11.63 26.38
C ALA A 386 2.34 -12.81 26.30
N ARG A 387 3.02 -13.10 27.40
CA ARG A 387 3.96 -14.25 27.49
C ARG A 387 3.25 -15.60 27.34
N ARG A 388 2.10 -15.77 27.97
CA ARG A 388 1.34 -17.03 27.93
C ARG A 388 0.77 -17.31 26.53
N VAL A 389 0.27 -16.29 25.83
CA VAL A 389 -0.27 -16.40 24.47
C VAL A 389 0.86 -16.36 23.42
N GLY A 390 2.02 -15.86 23.79
CA GLY A 390 3.19 -15.75 22.90
C GLY A 390 3.13 -14.53 21.97
N ILE A 391 2.37 -13.49 22.34
CA ILE A 391 2.18 -12.32 21.50
C ILE A 391 3.46 -11.48 21.44
N HIS A 392 3.87 -11.14 20.23
CA HIS A 392 4.96 -10.21 19.96
C HIS A 392 4.46 -9.11 19.03
N LEU A 393 4.61 -7.85 19.47
CA LEU A 393 4.36 -6.71 18.62
C LEU A 393 5.60 -6.39 17.79
N ARG A 394 5.43 -6.27 16.50
CA ARG A 394 6.51 -5.88 15.60
C ARG A 394 6.10 -4.70 14.74
N ARG A 395 7.00 -3.72 14.62
CA ARG A 395 6.85 -2.62 13.70
C ARG A 395 7.20 -3.07 12.28
N LEU A 396 6.48 -2.59 11.27
CA LEU A 396 6.77 -2.86 9.88
C LEU A 396 8.10 -2.19 9.46
N ALA A 397 8.79 -2.76 8.48
CA ALA A 397 10.11 -2.29 8.07
C ALA A 397 10.10 -0.83 7.59
N HIS A 398 9.06 -0.46 6.86
CA HIS A 398 8.87 0.88 6.30
C HIS A 398 8.71 1.98 7.37
N SER A 399 8.46 1.63 8.59
CA SER A 399 8.24 2.59 9.65
C SER A 399 9.54 3.16 10.27
N GLY A 400 10.68 3.00 9.60
CA GLY A 400 11.88 3.81 9.85
C GLY A 400 12.67 3.48 11.12
N TRP A 401 12.81 2.19 11.52
CA TRP A 401 13.65 1.81 12.66
C TRP A 401 15.05 1.36 12.21
N PRO A 402 16.09 2.18 12.42
CA PRO A 402 17.46 1.74 12.19
C PRO A 402 17.81 0.58 13.09
N GLY A 403 18.43 -0.47 12.55
CA GLY A 403 19.07 -1.54 13.31
C GLY A 403 18.20 -2.73 13.70
N GLN A 404 16.93 -2.80 13.37
CA GLN A 404 16.15 -4.04 13.47
C GLN A 404 16.20 -4.80 12.15
N ARG A 405 16.79 -6.00 12.17
CA ARG A 405 16.58 -6.97 11.10
C ARG A 405 15.10 -7.31 11.06
N SER A 406 14.39 -6.74 10.09
CA SER A 406 13.02 -7.09 9.82
C SER A 406 12.94 -8.50 9.23
N PRO A 407 11.93 -9.32 9.51
CA PRO A 407 11.65 -10.50 8.71
C PRO A 407 11.24 -10.14 7.28
N TRP A 408 10.87 -8.92 7.05
CA TRP A 408 10.73 -8.24 5.80
C TRP A 408 12.10 -7.63 5.44
N GLU A 409 13.05 -8.37 4.92
CA GLU A 409 14.30 -7.77 4.46
C GLU A 409 14.05 -6.92 3.22
N GLY A 410 14.07 -5.62 3.44
CA GLY A 410 13.82 -4.64 2.40
C GLY A 410 12.33 -4.36 2.18
N ASP A 411 12.03 -3.12 1.89
CA ASP A 411 10.69 -2.63 1.60
C ASP A 411 10.21 -3.04 0.18
N TRP A 412 11.06 -3.72 -0.58
CA TRP A 412 10.81 -4.18 -1.95
C TRP A 412 10.09 -5.53 -2.03
N VAL A 413 10.06 -6.30 -0.94
CA VAL A 413 9.25 -7.52 -0.85
C VAL A 413 7.86 -7.14 -0.41
N SER A 414 6.86 -7.31 -1.26
CA SER A 414 5.48 -6.96 -0.93
C SER A 414 4.96 -7.70 0.28
N SER A 415 4.18 -6.98 1.07
CA SER A 415 3.30 -7.50 2.09
C SER A 415 1.85 -7.26 1.68
N TRP A 416 0.98 -8.22 1.98
CA TRP A 416 -0.43 -8.14 1.61
C TRP A 416 -1.30 -8.33 2.84
N SER A 417 -1.99 -7.26 3.20
CA SER A 417 -2.97 -7.24 4.27
C SER A 417 -4.31 -7.76 3.77
N TRP A 418 -5.05 -8.43 4.63
CA TRP A 418 -6.35 -9.03 4.31
C TRP A 418 -7.32 -8.98 5.49
N ILE A 419 -8.61 -9.01 5.18
CA ILE A 419 -9.71 -9.17 6.14
C ILE A 419 -10.61 -10.33 5.70
N LEU A 420 -11.30 -10.97 6.63
CA LEU A 420 -12.32 -11.97 6.31
C LEU A 420 -13.61 -11.28 5.87
N PRO A 421 -14.10 -11.46 4.62
CA PRO A 421 -15.27 -10.71 4.14
C PRO A 421 -16.52 -10.88 4.99
N LYS A 422 -16.72 -12.07 5.56
CA LYS A 422 -17.91 -12.36 6.39
C LYS A 422 -17.91 -11.63 7.71
N GLU A 423 -16.73 -11.43 8.30
CA GLU A 423 -16.58 -10.79 9.61
C GLU A 423 -16.68 -9.25 9.48
N PHE A 424 -16.42 -8.72 8.29
CA PHE A 424 -16.41 -7.30 7.99
C PHE A 424 -17.48 -6.94 6.94
N ALA A 425 -18.64 -7.60 7.01
CA ALA A 425 -19.79 -7.27 6.15
C ALA A 425 -20.16 -5.79 6.28
N GLY A 426 -20.25 -5.08 5.17
CA GLY A 426 -20.50 -3.63 5.14
C GLY A 426 -19.25 -2.77 5.01
N LEU A 427 -18.05 -3.38 4.92
CA LEU A 427 -16.83 -2.74 4.44
C LEU A 427 -16.56 -3.13 2.98
N PRO A 428 -15.73 -2.37 2.26
CA PRO A 428 -15.33 -2.72 0.90
C PRO A 428 -14.67 -4.11 0.84
N GLU A 429 -15.16 -4.99 -0.03
CA GLU A 429 -14.55 -6.31 -0.25
C GLU A 429 -13.30 -6.17 -1.11
N ARG A 430 -12.17 -5.87 -0.46
CA ARG A 430 -10.85 -5.67 -1.06
C ARG A 430 -9.85 -6.61 -0.41
N ASN A 431 -9.39 -7.60 -1.13
CA ASN A 431 -8.34 -8.50 -0.67
C ASN A 431 -7.38 -8.83 -1.83
N PRO A 432 -6.08 -8.49 -1.72
CA PRO A 432 -5.47 -7.76 -0.61
C PRO A 432 -6.08 -6.37 -0.40
N LEU A 433 -5.92 -5.82 0.83
CA LEU A 433 -6.41 -4.48 1.14
C LEU A 433 -5.71 -3.46 0.24
N ASP A 434 -6.51 -2.66 -0.46
CA ASP A 434 -6.07 -1.65 -1.42
C ASP A 434 -6.10 -0.22 -0.83
N PHE A 435 -6.02 0.79 -1.70
CA PHE A 435 -6.05 2.19 -1.31
C PHE A 435 -7.33 2.65 -0.58
N ALA A 436 -8.44 1.89 -0.66
CA ALA A 436 -9.62 2.19 0.15
C ALA A 436 -9.39 1.95 1.65
N TYR A 437 -8.31 1.28 2.00
CA TYR A 437 -7.89 1.02 3.38
C TYR A 437 -6.62 1.76 3.79
N GLU A 438 -6.03 2.59 2.93
CA GLU A 438 -4.74 3.26 3.18
C GLU A 438 -4.69 3.95 4.55
N ALA A 439 -5.75 4.67 4.91
CA ALA A 439 -5.83 5.43 6.16
C ALA A 439 -5.76 4.56 7.43
N VAL A 440 -6.17 3.29 7.33
CA VAL A 440 -6.24 2.37 8.47
C VAL A 440 -5.16 1.30 8.47
N LEU A 441 -4.37 1.17 7.40
CA LEU A 441 -3.28 0.20 7.32
C LEU A 441 -2.28 0.40 8.47
N PRO A 442 -1.79 -0.69 9.09
CA PRO A 442 -1.05 -0.60 10.35
C PRO A 442 0.44 -0.31 10.17
N ASP A 443 1.05 0.32 11.19
CA ASP A 443 2.52 0.40 11.32
C ASP A 443 3.11 -0.79 12.07
N HIS A 444 2.28 -1.56 12.75
CA HIS A 444 2.66 -2.70 13.57
C HIS A 444 1.81 -3.91 13.27
N VAL A 445 2.36 -5.07 13.53
CA VAL A 445 1.67 -6.35 13.39
C VAL A 445 1.85 -7.20 14.62
N LEU A 446 0.90 -8.10 14.87
CA LEU A 446 0.94 -9.07 15.94
C LEU A 446 1.55 -10.37 15.39
N LEU A 447 2.61 -10.82 16.04
CA LEU A 447 3.25 -12.11 15.77
C LEU A 447 3.09 -13.05 16.96
N GLY A 448 3.43 -14.33 16.77
CA GLY A 448 3.39 -15.35 17.80
C GLY A 448 2.18 -16.28 17.72
N HIS A 449 1.19 -15.97 16.87
CA HIS A 449 0.14 -16.91 16.60
C HIS A 449 0.65 -18.06 15.72
N ASP A 450 0.13 -19.24 15.95
CA ASP A 450 0.25 -20.38 15.04
C ASP A 450 -0.90 -20.28 14.01
N PRO A 451 -0.60 -20.12 12.72
CA PRO A 451 -1.65 -19.88 11.72
C PRO A 451 -2.69 -21.01 11.64
N GLU A 452 -2.30 -22.26 11.83
CA GLU A 452 -3.19 -23.41 11.77
C GLU A 452 -4.04 -23.50 13.04
N ARG A 453 -3.40 -23.36 14.21
CA ARG A 453 -4.06 -23.47 15.52
C ARG A 453 -5.02 -22.32 15.80
N HIS A 454 -4.59 -21.08 15.47
CA HIS A 454 -5.36 -19.86 15.77
C HIS A 454 -6.16 -19.35 14.55
N ARG A 455 -6.37 -20.23 13.56
CA ARG A 455 -7.05 -19.89 12.30
C ARG A 455 -8.41 -19.21 12.48
N GLN A 456 -9.17 -19.58 13.51
CA GLN A 456 -10.49 -19.01 13.79
C GLN A 456 -10.43 -17.73 14.63
N GLU A 457 -9.29 -17.45 15.24
CA GLU A 457 -9.09 -16.31 16.14
C GLU A 457 -8.57 -15.08 15.37
N VAL A 458 -7.96 -15.29 14.17
CA VAL A 458 -7.44 -14.22 13.33
C VAL A 458 -8.44 -13.90 12.23
N THR A 459 -9.03 -12.70 12.29
CA THR A 459 -10.06 -12.24 11.34
C THR A 459 -9.51 -11.21 10.33
N ALA A 460 -8.36 -10.62 10.64
CA ALA A 460 -7.58 -9.81 9.72
C ALA A 460 -6.10 -10.11 9.92
N GLY A 461 -5.35 -10.16 8.83
CA GLY A 461 -3.94 -10.53 8.87
C GLY A 461 -3.13 -9.98 7.71
N MET A 462 -1.87 -10.37 7.70
CA MET A 462 -0.92 -10.00 6.65
C MET A 462 0.05 -11.17 6.39
N PHE A 463 0.53 -11.27 5.18
CA PHE A 463 1.65 -12.14 4.83
C PHE A 463 2.64 -11.41 3.90
N VAL A 464 3.84 -11.95 3.78
CA VAL A 464 4.94 -11.34 3.03
C VAL A 464 5.40 -12.28 1.91
N GLY A 465 5.64 -11.75 0.73
CA GLY A 465 6.19 -12.49 -0.39
C GLY A 465 5.40 -13.78 -0.66
N TRP A 466 6.09 -14.91 -0.76
CA TRP A 466 5.47 -16.22 -1.04
C TRP A 466 4.74 -16.81 0.18
N VAL A 467 3.82 -16.04 0.76
CA VAL A 467 3.01 -16.39 1.94
C VAL A 467 3.90 -16.75 3.14
N HIS A 468 4.90 -15.94 3.37
CA HIS A 468 5.75 -16.03 4.55
C HIS A 468 5.31 -15.08 5.66
N THR A 469 5.82 -15.32 6.87
CA THR A 469 5.67 -14.44 8.01
C THR A 469 4.21 -14.02 8.22
N PRO A 470 3.30 -14.98 8.43
CA PRO A 470 1.91 -14.66 8.72
C PRO A 470 1.85 -13.82 9.99
N ALA A 471 1.15 -12.69 9.89
CA ALA A 471 0.95 -11.77 10.99
C ALA A 471 -0.54 -11.52 11.18
N ALA A 472 -0.97 -11.31 12.42
CA ALA A 472 -2.33 -10.89 12.69
C ALA A 472 -2.42 -9.36 12.76
N LEU A 473 -3.50 -8.81 12.20
CA LEU A 473 -3.91 -7.41 12.32
C LEU A 473 -5.09 -7.27 13.28
N ILE A 474 -5.94 -8.32 13.32
CA ILE A 474 -6.95 -8.49 14.35
C ILE A 474 -6.85 -9.93 14.86
N TRP A 475 -6.64 -10.07 16.16
CA TRP A 475 -6.55 -11.35 16.84
C TRP A 475 -7.46 -11.34 18.06
N GLU A 476 -8.47 -12.21 18.07
CA GLU A 476 -9.39 -12.39 19.18
C GLU A 476 -9.16 -13.76 19.83
N PHE A 477 -9.09 -13.79 21.15
CA PHE A 477 -8.95 -15.03 21.91
C PHE A 477 -9.68 -14.96 23.25
N LEU A 478 -10.01 -16.13 23.78
CA LEU A 478 -10.67 -16.23 25.07
C LEU A 478 -9.69 -15.97 26.22
N GLN A 479 -10.16 -15.20 27.20
CA GLN A 479 -9.46 -14.94 28.44
C GLN A 479 -10.39 -15.14 29.63
N GLY A 480 -10.14 -16.20 30.41
CA GLY A 480 -11.05 -16.61 31.47
C GLY A 480 -12.44 -16.93 30.92
N ARG A 481 -13.48 -16.19 31.35
CA ARG A 481 -14.83 -16.28 30.83
C ARG A 481 -15.20 -15.27 29.76
N GLY A 482 -14.31 -14.36 29.47
CA GLY A 482 -14.49 -13.29 28.50
C GLY A 482 -13.56 -13.40 27.29
N SER A 483 -13.42 -12.31 26.54
CA SER A 483 -12.56 -12.27 25.35
C SER A 483 -11.73 -10.98 25.26
N VAL A 484 -10.59 -11.09 24.61
CA VAL A 484 -9.71 -9.98 24.23
C VAL A 484 -9.58 -9.95 22.72
N THR A 485 -9.87 -8.81 22.13
CA THR A 485 -9.58 -8.53 20.72
C THR A 485 -8.44 -7.51 20.67
N LEU A 486 -7.36 -7.88 19.99
CA LEU A 486 -6.24 -6.98 19.70
C LEU A 486 -6.35 -6.52 18.26
N THR A 487 -6.17 -5.23 17.99
CA THR A 487 -6.08 -4.71 16.62
C THR A 487 -4.92 -3.76 16.46
N THR A 488 -4.24 -3.87 15.33
CA THR A 488 -3.16 -2.96 14.92
C THR A 488 -3.62 -1.96 13.85
N PHE A 489 -4.85 -2.06 13.35
CA PHE A 489 -5.39 -1.06 12.45
C PHE A 489 -5.37 0.33 13.08
N ARG A 490 -5.08 1.35 12.28
CA ARG A 490 -5.10 2.75 12.74
C ARG A 490 -6.52 3.18 13.03
N VAL A 491 -6.72 3.88 14.14
CA VAL A 491 -8.04 4.41 14.55
C VAL A 491 -8.25 5.86 14.14
N ALA A 492 -7.21 6.52 13.68
CA ALA A 492 -7.27 7.87 13.15
C ALA A 492 -6.30 7.97 11.99
N PRO A 493 -6.69 8.57 10.85
CA PRO A 493 -5.75 8.92 9.81
C PRO A 493 -4.70 9.88 10.40
N GLU A 494 -3.47 9.76 9.97
CA GLU A 494 -2.48 10.80 10.22
C GLU A 494 -2.91 12.02 9.39
N SER A 495 -3.09 13.15 10.07
CA SER A 495 -3.48 14.42 9.46
C SER A 495 -2.36 15.05 8.66
#